data_b89e6701b4d534aa0ceb886cd7f0b50f
#
_entry.id   b89e6701b4d534aa0ceb886cd7f0b50f
#
_cell.length_a   1.000
_cell.length_b   1.000
_cell.length_c   1.000
_cell.angle_alpha   90.00
_cell.angle_beta   90.00
_cell.angle_gamma   90.00
#
_symmetry.space_group_name_H-M   'P 1'
#
loop_
_entity.id
_entity.type
_entity.pdbx_description
1 polymer ?
#
loop_
_entity_poly.entity_id
_entity_poly.type
_entity_poly.pdbx_seq_one_letter_code
_entity_poly.pdbx_strand_id
1 'polypeptide(L)'
;MSSLPTRSLGVDYGRRNLGLAVSTHGLAPRPLPPLSARGLAFIKQDATDVIAVARKEGCEGIVVGLPVISSGNLARPSSDSQQGRRCRRFAEQIADGAFPWDIRVFLIDERNTTLFALNDMKASGMKKKKALQMKDSVAAALMLSAFYDAPGASVHVPPSTRLTSAL
;
A
#
# COMPACT_ATOMS: atom_id res chain seq x y z
N MET A 1 -7.44 15.37 -16.44
CA MET A 1 -6.57 14.57 -15.57
C MET A 1 -7.20 14.44 -14.20
N SER A 2 -7.27 13.23 -13.69
CA SER A 2 -7.74 13.00 -12.32
C SER A 2 -6.68 13.53 -11.34
N SER A 3 -7.07 14.37 -10.39
CA SER A 3 -6.18 14.84 -9.32
C SER A 3 -5.75 13.68 -8.42
N LEU A 4 -4.59 13.80 -7.77
CA LEU A 4 -4.19 12.86 -6.74
C LEU A 4 -5.19 12.86 -5.58
N PRO A 5 -5.36 11.72 -4.88
CA PRO A 5 -6.17 11.72 -3.66
C PRO A 5 -5.54 12.66 -2.62
N THR A 6 -6.40 13.44 -1.95
CA THR A 6 -5.95 14.37 -0.90
C THR A 6 -5.37 13.63 0.28
N ARG A 7 -6.03 12.56 0.70
CA ARG A 7 -5.62 11.73 1.84
C ARG A 7 -5.55 10.27 1.42
N SER A 8 -4.44 9.61 1.72
CA SER A 8 -4.19 8.23 1.30
C SER A 8 -3.71 7.35 2.45
N LEU A 9 -4.06 6.08 2.35
CA LEU A 9 -3.54 5.00 3.17
C LEU A 9 -2.44 4.28 2.37
N GLY A 10 -1.24 4.18 2.93
CA GLY A 10 -0.17 3.35 2.40
C GLY A 10 -0.25 1.94 2.99
N VAL A 11 0.02 0.94 2.17
CA VAL A 11 -0.05 -0.47 2.57
C VAL A 11 1.18 -1.23 2.09
N ASP A 12 1.93 -1.77 3.03
CA ASP A 12 3.01 -2.72 2.77
C ASP A 12 2.50 -4.14 3.08
N TYR A 13 2.25 -4.92 2.02
CA TYR A 13 1.67 -6.27 2.12
C TYR A 13 2.76 -7.30 2.39
N GLY A 14 2.97 -7.63 3.67
CA GLY A 14 3.90 -8.67 4.10
C GLY A 14 3.23 -10.04 4.25
N ARG A 15 4.04 -11.06 4.56
CA ARG A 15 3.54 -12.43 4.77
C ARG A 15 2.78 -12.59 6.08
N ARG A 16 3.16 -11.83 7.11
CA ARG A 16 2.59 -11.92 8.46
C ARG A 16 1.86 -10.65 8.88
N ASN A 17 2.28 -9.51 8.36
CA ASN A 17 1.76 -8.22 8.74
C ASN A 17 1.46 -7.36 7.53
N LEU A 18 0.44 -6.54 7.68
CA LEU A 18 0.11 -5.44 6.77
C LEU A 18 0.60 -4.16 7.45
N GLY A 19 1.67 -3.58 6.94
CA GLY A 19 2.13 -2.27 7.38
C GLY A 19 1.21 -1.18 6.84
N LEU A 20 0.80 -0.25 7.69
CA LEU A 20 -0.15 0.80 7.35
C LEU A 20 0.38 2.17 7.75
N ALA A 21 0.14 3.16 6.92
CA ALA A 21 0.41 4.56 7.22
C ALA A 21 -0.64 5.46 6.55
N VAL A 22 -0.83 6.65 7.08
CA VAL A 22 -1.75 7.62 6.51
C VAL A 22 -1.06 8.96 6.31
N SER A 23 -1.39 9.62 5.22
CA SER A 23 -0.87 10.96 4.92
C SER A 23 -1.92 11.81 4.21
N THR A 24 -1.89 13.11 4.49
CA THR A 24 -2.65 14.12 3.75
C THR A 24 -1.66 14.92 2.91
N HIS A 25 -1.83 14.90 1.59
CA HIS A 25 -0.93 15.54 0.62
C HIS A 25 0.55 15.12 0.74
N GLY A 26 0.84 13.94 1.27
CA GLY A 26 2.22 13.49 1.50
C GLY A 26 2.92 14.16 2.69
N LEU A 27 2.20 15.01 3.44
CA LEU A 27 2.75 15.70 4.59
C LEU A 27 2.80 14.76 5.80
N ALA A 28 3.97 14.72 6.46
CA ALA A 28 4.20 13.96 7.70
C ALA A 28 3.45 12.61 7.74
N PRO A 29 3.77 11.66 6.82
CA PRO A 29 3.12 10.36 6.84
C PRO A 29 3.22 9.72 8.22
N ARG A 30 2.09 9.28 8.75
CA ARG A 30 1.98 8.73 10.11
C ARG A 30 1.80 7.22 10.05
N PRO A 31 2.77 6.42 10.55
CA PRO A 31 2.59 4.99 10.70
C PRO A 31 1.41 4.66 11.61
N LEU A 32 0.63 3.66 11.23
CA LEU A 32 -0.47 3.11 12.02
C LEU A 32 -0.07 1.75 12.59
N PRO A 33 -0.73 1.27 13.65
CA PRO A 33 -0.55 -0.11 14.10
C PRO A 33 -0.78 -1.07 12.92
N PRO A 34 0.12 -2.04 12.68
CA PRO A 34 -0.04 -2.98 11.59
C PRO A 34 -1.20 -3.94 11.85
N LEU A 35 -1.79 -4.46 10.77
CA LEU A 35 -2.74 -5.55 10.83
C LEU A 35 -2.03 -6.88 10.62
N SER A 36 -2.59 -7.96 11.14
CA SER A 36 -2.12 -9.31 10.83
C SER A 36 -2.57 -9.71 9.42
N ALA A 37 -1.65 -10.27 8.63
CA ALA A 37 -1.97 -10.88 7.35
C ALA A 37 -2.37 -12.34 7.57
N ARG A 38 -3.52 -12.74 7.01
CA ARG A 38 -4.06 -14.11 7.15
C ARG A 38 -3.55 -15.06 6.06
N GLY A 39 -2.89 -14.53 5.03
CA GLY A 39 -2.40 -15.30 3.90
C GLY A 39 -3.35 -15.29 2.69
N LEU A 40 -2.88 -15.86 1.57
CA LEU A 40 -3.57 -15.79 0.28
C LEU A 40 -4.99 -16.36 0.29
N ALA A 41 -5.24 -17.39 1.11
CA ALA A 41 -6.59 -17.97 1.23
C ALA A 41 -7.62 -16.97 1.78
N PHE A 42 -7.17 -15.95 2.49
CA PHE A 42 -8.00 -14.95 3.15
C PHE A 42 -7.76 -13.54 2.62
N ILE A 43 -7.26 -13.43 1.40
CA ILE A 43 -6.88 -12.15 0.79
C ILE A 43 -8.04 -11.15 0.73
N LYS A 44 -9.27 -11.63 0.55
CA LYS A 44 -10.47 -10.78 0.54
C LYS A 44 -10.77 -10.19 1.91
N GLN A 45 -10.59 -10.96 2.98
CA GLN A 45 -10.76 -10.46 4.34
C GLN A 45 -9.70 -9.41 4.68
N ASP A 46 -8.44 -9.67 4.31
CA ASP A 46 -7.36 -8.72 4.50
C ASP A 46 -7.63 -7.41 3.72
N ALA A 47 -8.12 -7.51 2.49
CA ALA A 47 -8.53 -6.36 1.70
C ALA A 47 -9.68 -5.58 2.37
N THR A 48 -10.68 -6.28 2.90
CA THR A 48 -11.81 -5.67 3.62
C THR A 48 -11.32 -4.90 4.86
N ASP A 49 -10.40 -5.48 5.62
CA ASP A 49 -9.84 -4.82 6.81
C ASP A 49 -9.06 -3.54 6.44
N VAL A 50 -8.28 -3.58 5.37
CA VAL A 50 -7.56 -2.40 4.86
C VAL A 50 -8.53 -1.31 4.42
N ILE A 51 -9.58 -1.67 3.70
CA ILE A 51 -10.62 -0.71 3.26
C ILE A 51 -11.32 -0.09 4.46
N ALA A 52 -11.61 -0.86 5.51
CA ALA A 52 -12.21 -0.36 6.74
C ALA A 52 -11.33 0.70 7.41
N VAL A 53 -10.01 0.47 7.45
CA VAL A 53 -9.05 1.46 7.99
C VAL A 53 -9.04 2.71 7.11
N ALA A 54 -8.98 2.56 5.78
CA ALA A 54 -9.00 3.70 4.86
C ALA A 54 -10.27 4.56 5.04
N ARG A 55 -11.42 3.93 5.20
CA ARG A 55 -12.68 4.62 5.44
C ARG A 55 -12.68 5.34 6.79
N LYS A 56 -12.24 4.69 7.85
CA LYS A 56 -12.13 5.28 9.19
C LYS A 56 -11.22 6.51 9.19
N GLU A 57 -10.12 6.44 8.45
CA GLU A 57 -9.15 7.52 8.34
C GLU A 57 -9.56 8.60 7.32
N GLY A 58 -10.69 8.45 6.64
CA GLY A 58 -11.16 9.42 5.65
C GLY A 58 -10.31 9.48 4.38
N CYS A 59 -9.72 8.35 3.98
CA CYS A 59 -8.86 8.28 2.81
C CYS A 59 -9.66 8.23 1.51
N GLU A 60 -9.16 8.93 0.49
CA GLU A 60 -9.67 8.92 -0.90
C GLU A 60 -8.84 7.98 -1.78
N GLY A 61 -7.67 7.55 -1.29
CA GLY A 61 -6.76 6.67 -2.00
C GLY A 61 -6.14 5.62 -1.10
N ILE A 62 -5.78 4.49 -1.70
CA ILE A 62 -4.98 3.44 -1.09
C ILE A 62 -3.78 3.18 -2.00
N VAL A 63 -2.59 3.23 -1.45
CA VAL A 63 -1.32 3.02 -2.18
C VAL A 63 -0.69 1.73 -1.68
N VAL A 64 -0.54 0.76 -2.58
CA VAL A 64 0.04 -0.56 -2.25
C VAL A 64 1.45 -0.66 -2.83
N GLY A 65 2.41 -1.02 -2.01
CA GLY A 65 3.78 -1.27 -2.45
C GLY A 65 3.91 -2.59 -3.21
N LEU A 66 4.67 -2.58 -4.30
CA LEU A 66 4.99 -3.78 -5.08
C LEU A 66 6.51 -3.89 -5.24
N PRO A 67 7.12 -5.02 -4.81
CA PRO A 67 8.55 -5.23 -5.00
C PRO A 67 8.85 -5.50 -6.48
N VAL A 68 9.41 -4.51 -7.16
CA VAL A 68 9.80 -4.63 -8.57
C VAL A 68 11.22 -5.20 -8.64
N ILE A 69 11.40 -6.27 -9.40
CA ILE A 69 12.74 -6.83 -9.64
C ILE A 69 13.53 -5.96 -10.62
N SER A 70 14.86 -6.08 -10.64
CA SER A 70 15.75 -5.23 -11.43
C SER A 70 15.40 -5.17 -12.92
N SER A 71 14.92 -6.28 -13.50
CA SER A 71 14.46 -6.37 -14.89
C SER A 71 12.96 -6.10 -15.05
N GLY A 72 12.27 -5.77 -13.96
CA GLY A 72 10.83 -5.62 -13.92
C GLY A 72 10.34 -4.22 -14.18
N ASN A 73 9.04 -4.10 -14.36
CA ASN A 73 8.34 -2.85 -14.56
C ASN A 73 6.98 -2.90 -13.86
N LEU A 74 6.68 -1.90 -13.05
CA LEU A 74 5.43 -1.80 -12.28
C LEU A 74 4.18 -1.91 -13.18
N ALA A 75 4.23 -1.35 -14.38
CA ALA A 75 3.12 -1.37 -15.34
C ALA A 75 3.03 -2.69 -16.13
N ARG A 76 3.98 -3.62 -15.94
CA ARG A 76 4.03 -4.89 -16.68
C ARG A 76 3.90 -6.07 -15.72
N PRO A 77 2.66 -6.60 -15.53
CA PRO A 77 2.41 -7.71 -14.58
C PRO A 77 3.24 -8.97 -14.85
N SER A 78 3.56 -9.27 -16.11
CA SER A 78 4.37 -10.43 -16.48
C SER A 78 5.80 -10.37 -15.95
N SER A 79 6.29 -9.21 -15.53
CA SER A 79 7.62 -9.02 -14.95
C SER A 79 7.64 -9.21 -13.42
N ASP A 80 6.49 -9.44 -12.78
CA ASP A 80 6.40 -9.54 -11.32
C ASP A 80 7.11 -10.80 -10.79
N SER A 81 7.80 -10.63 -9.66
CA SER A 81 8.23 -11.75 -8.83
C SER A 81 7.02 -12.47 -8.19
N GLN A 82 7.25 -13.58 -7.52
CA GLN A 82 6.18 -14.26 -6.77
C GLN A 82 5.53 -13.33 -5.75
N GLN A 83 6.32 -12.58 -4.99
CA GLN A 83 5.82 -11.60 -4.02
C GLN A 83 5.13 -10.43 -4.73
N GLY A 84 5.68 -9.96 -5.85
CA GLY A 84 5.05 -8.93 -6.66
C GLY A 84 3.65 -9.33 -7.15
N ARG A 85 3.49 -10.57 -7.61
CA ARG A 85 2.17 -11.10 -8.01
C ARG A 85 1.17 -11.10 -6.86
N ARG A 86 1.61 -11.45 -5.65
CA ARG A 86 0.76 -11.39 -4.44
C ARG A 86 0.32 -9.98 -4.12
N CYS A 87 1.26 -9.02 -4.15
CA CYS A 87 0.96 -7.62 -3.90
C CYS A 87 -0.01 -7.05 -4.94
N ARG A 88 0.20 -7.37 -6.23
CA ARG A 88 -0.69 -6.93 -7.31
C ARG A 88 -2.10 -7.51 -7.14
N ARG A 89 -2.21 -8.80 -6.87
CA ARG A 89 -3.50 -9.44 -6.61
C ARG A 89 -4.21 -8.82 -5.41
N PHE A 90 -3.46 -8.51 -4.36
CA PHE A 90 -4.01 -7.83 -3.19
C PHE A 90 -4.55 -6.43 -3.54
N ALA A 91 -3.79 -5.65 -4.32
CA ALA A 91 -4.24 -4.34 -4.81
C ALA A 91 -5.51 -4.45 -5.67
N GLU A 92 -5.61 -5.46 -6.51
CA GLU A 92 -6.81 -5.73 -7.31
C GLU A 92 -8.03 -6.05 -6.42
N GLN A 93 -7.85 -6.86 -5.39
CA GLN A 93 -8.92 -7.15 -4.41
C GLN A 93 -9.35 -5.90 -3.64
N ILE A 94 -8.40 -5.05 -3.27
CA ILE A 94 -8.71 -3.76 -2.65
C ILE A 94 -9.48 -2.87 -3.63
N ALA A 95 -9.05 -2.78 -4.88
CA ALA A 95 -9.71 -1.95 -5.89
C ALA A 95 -11.18 -2.36 -6.08
N ASP A 96 -11.45 -3.65 -6.15
CA ASP A 96 -12.82 -4.17 -6.26
C ASP A 96 -13.66 -3.83 -5.03
N GLY A 97 -13.14 -4.03 -3.83
CA GLY A 97 -13.87 -3.77 -2.59
C GLY A 97 -14.00 -2.28 -2.25
N ALA A 98 -13.07 -1.46 -2.70
CA ALA A 98 -13.05 -0.02 -2.43
C ALA A 98 -13.91 0.80 -3.42
N PHE A 99 -14.25 0.23 -4.56
CA PHE A 99 -15.01 0.90 -5.62
C PHE A 99 -16.32 1.54 -5.13
N PRO A 100 -17.17 0.84 -4.33
CA PRO A 100 -18.40 1.44 -3.82
C PRO A 100 -18.20 2.68 -2.93
N TRP A 101 -17.00 2.88 -2.40
CA TRP A 101 -16.65 3.98 -1.51
C TRP A 101 -15.91 5.11 -2.21
N ASP A 102 -15.75 5.01 -3.54
CA ASP A 102 -15.00 5.97 -4.37
C ASP A 102 -13.54 6.16 -3.89
N ILE A 103 -12.93 5.09 -3.41
CA ILE A 103 -11.52 5.07 -3.00
C ILE A 103 -10.70 4.48 -4.15
N ARG A 104 -9.76 5.26 -4.67
CA ARG A 104 -8.88 4.84 -5.77
C ARG A 104 -7.66 4.08 -5.24
N VAL A 105 -7.20 3.10 -6.00
CA VAL A 105 -6.08 2.24 -5.61
C VAL A 105 -4.91 2.42 -6.58
N PHE A 106 -3.71 2.50 -6.04
CA PHE A 106 -2.48 2.69 -6.80
C PHE A 106 -1.41 1.68 -6.36
N LEU A 107 -0.57 1.31 -7.31
CA LEU A 107 0.66 0.57 -7.03
C LEU A 107 1.86 1.50 -7.09
N ILE A 108 2.83 1.28 -6.23
CA ILE A 108 4.12 1.99 -6.25
C ILE A 108 5.26 0.97 -6.05
N ASP A 109 6.41 1.26 -6.65
CA ASP A 109 7.61 0.47 -6.47
C ASP A 109 8.17 0.66 -5.06
N GLU A 110 8.29 -0.43 -4.30
CA GLU A 110 8.75 -0.41 -2.91
C GLU A 110 10.23 -0.80 -2.74
N ARG A 111 11.02 -0.83 -3.82
CA ARG A 111 12.44 -1.18 -3.72
C ARG A 111 13.15 -0.34 -2.66
N ASN A 112 13.88 -1.03 -1.75
CA ASN A 112 14.69 -0.44 -0.67
C ASN A 112 13.95 0.30 0.44
N THR A 113 12.60 0.39 0.42
CA THR A 113 11.85 1.12 1.47
C THR A 113 12.03 0.48 2.86
N THR A 114 12.08 -0.84 2.95
CA THR A 114 12.26 -1.54 4.23
C THR A 114 13.61 -1.22 4.87
N LEU A 115 14.68 -1.17 4.08
CA LEU A 115 16.01 -0.82 4.58
C LEU A 115 16.06 0.63 5.08
N PHE A 116 15.50 1.56 4.33
CA PHE A 116 15.39 2.97 4.76
C PHE A 116 14.56 3.10 6.04
N ALA A 117 13.45 2.36 6.15
CA ALA A 117 12.60 2.36 7.33
C ALA A 117 13.37 1.90 8.58
N LEU A 118 14.13 0.82 8.49
CA LEU A 118 14.93 0.31 9.59
C LEU A 118 16.03 1.31 10.01
N ASN A 119 16.70 1.93 9.05
CA ASN A 119 17.73 2.92 9.34
C ASN A 119 17.15 4.17 10.00
N ASP A 120 15.99 4.64 9.53
CA ASP A 120 15.29 5.80 10.10
C ASP A 120 14.85 5.54 11.54
N MET A 121 14.29 4.36 11.83
CA MET A 121 13.88 3.98 13.17
C MET A 121 15.08 3.88 14.14
N LYS A 122 16.21 3.36 13.69
CA LYS A 122 17.45 3.32 14.48
C LYS A 122 17.95 4.73 14.80
N ALA A 123 17.94 5.62 13.81
CA ALA A 123 18.35 7.02 13.98
C ALA A 123 17.44 7.77 14.96
N SER A 124 16.14 7.44 15.02
CA SER A 124 15.17 8.05 15.94
C SER A 124 15.27 7.50 17.39
N GLY A 125 16.14 6.53 17.65
CA GLY A 125 16.31 5.94 18.98
C GLY A 125 15.22 4.96 19.41
N MET A 126 14.42 4.47 18.46
CA MET A 126 13.34 3.52 18.75
C MET A 126 13.90 2.18 19.27
N LYS A 127 13.28 1.64 20.33
CA LYS A 127 13.67 0.33 20.87
C LYS A 127 13.51 -0.77 19.81
N LYS A 128 14.47 -1.70 19.76
CA LYS A 128 14.54 -2.77 18.74
C LYS A 128 13.23 -3.54 18.58
N LYS A 129 12.57 -3.93 19.67
CA LYS A 129 11.29 -4.65 19.62
C LYS A 129 10.19 -3.83 18.94
N LYS A 130 10.06 -2.54 19.31
CA LYS A 130 9.08 -1.64 18.72
C LYS A 130 9.42 -1.35 17.25
N ALA A 131 10.71 -1.19 16.93
CA ALA A 131 11.16 -1.00 15.56
C ALA A 131 10.77 -2.18 14.66
N LEU A 132 10.94 -3.43 15.13
CA LEU A 132 10.53 -4.62 14.39
C LEU A 132 9.02 -4.71 14.21
N GLN A 133 8.23 -4.30 15.22
CA GLN A 133 6.77 -4.28 15.11
C GLN A 133 6.26 -3.23 14.13
N MET A 134 6.94 -2.09 14.03
CA MET A 134 6.50 -0.94 13.24
C MET A 134 7.19 -0.81 11.87
N LYS A 135 8.16 -1.69 11.57
CA LYS A 135 8.99 -1.53 10.36
C LYS A 135 8.17 -1.50 9.07
N ASP A 136 7.12 -2.34 8.97
CA ASP A 136 6.27 -2.41 7.78
C ASP A 136 5.39 -1.15 7.66
N SER A 137 4.93 -0.61 8.79
CA SER A 137 4.16 0.64 8.81
C SER A 137 5.04 1.87 8.50
N VAL A 138 6.30 1.86 8.93
CA VAL A 138 7.25 2.91 8.54
C VAL A 138 7.59 2.80 7.06
N ALA A 139 7.72 1.58 6.52
CA ALA A 139 7.89 1.37 5.08
C ALA A 139 6.67 1.91 4.31
N ALA A 140 5.45 1.67 4.79
CA ALA A 140 4.23 2.23 4.21
C ALA A 140 4.23 3.76 4.23
N ALA A 141 4.73 4.39 5.31
CA ALA A 141 4.86 5.84 5.39
C ALA A 141 5.84 6.38 4.34
N LEU A 142 6.99 5.73 4.15
CA LEU A 142 7.97 6.10 3.13
C LEU A 142 7.40 5.96 1.72
N MET A 143 6.61 4.92 1.46
CA MET A 143 5.92 4.73 0.18
C MET A 143 4.93 5.86 -0.10
N LEU A 144 4.21 6.34 0.91
CA LEU A 144 3.31 7.49 0.74
C LEU A 144 4.07 8.77 0.38
N SER A 145 5.20 9.03 1.02
CA SER A 145 6.06 10.17 0.64
C SER A 145 6.47 10.06 -0.83
N ALA A 146 6.96 8.90 -1.25
CA ALA A 146 7.36 8.67 -2.64
C ALA A 146 6.20 8.82 -3.63
N PHE A 147 5.01 8.37 -3.27
CA PHE A 147 3.80 8.50 -4.10
C PHE A 147 3.45 9.96 -4.38
N TYR A 148 3.50 10.81 -3.38
CA TYR A 148 3.17 12.23 -3.54
C TYR A 148 4.32 13.03 -4.18
N ASP A 149 5.58 12.64 -3.95
CA ASP A 149 6.75 13.30 -4.54
C ASP A 149 6.90 13.00 -6.04
N ALA A 150 6.52 11.78 -6.47
CA ALA A 150 6.64 11.35 -7.86
C ALA A 150 5.38 10.59 -8.31
N PRO A 151 4.24 11.29 -8.46
CA PRO A 151 2.97 10.63 -8.79
C PRO A 151 2.98 9.92 -10.14
N GLY A 152 3.77 10.38 -11.09
CA GLY A 152 3.93 9.75 -12.40
C GLY A 152 4.60 8.36 -12.35
N ALA A 153 5.24 8.01 -11.23
CA ALA A 153 5.84 6.69 -11.01
C ALA A 153 4.85 5.65 -10.48
N SER A 154 3.63 6.04 -10.15
CA SER A 154 2.58 5.12 -9.67
C SER A 154 1.74 4.58 -10.83
N VAL A 155 1.07 3.45 -10.58
CA VAL A 155 0.14 2.85 -11.54
C VAL A 155 -1.24 2.73 -10.87
N HIS A 156 -2.26 3.29 -11.51
CA HIS A 156 -3.65 3.15 -11.05
C HIS A 156 -4.14 1.73 -11.26
N VAL A 157 -4.80 1.16 -10.25
CA VAL A 157 -5.43 -0.17 -10.30
C VAL A 157 -6.93 0.03 -10.38
N PRO A 158 -7.55 -0.12 -11.57
CA PRO A 158 -9.00 0.04 -11.68
C PRO A 158 -9.73 -1.15 -11.08
N PRO A 159 -10.99 -0.97 -10.65
CA PRO A 159 -11.83 -2.11 -10.28
C PRO A 159 -12.04 -3.03 -11.49
N SER A 160 -12.36 -4.29 -11.24
CA SER A 160 -12.59 -5.25 -12.32
C SER A 160 -13.81 -4.83 -13.18
N THR A 161 -13.78 -5.14 -14.47
CA THR A 161 -14.85 -4.81 -15.41
C THR A 161 -16.22 -5.39 -15.06
N ARG A 162 -16.24 -6.47 -14.26
CA ARG A 162 -17.50 -7.07 -13.78
C ARG A 162 -18.24 -6.18 -12.79
N LEU A 163 -17.53 -5.35 -12.03
CA LEU A 163 -18.15 -4.40 -11.09
C LEU A 163 -18.67 -3.15 -11.80
N THR A 164 -18.01 -2.73 -12.86
CA THR A 164 -18.43 -1.55 -13.62
C THR A 164 -19.67 -1.79 -14.49
N SER A 165 -19.94 -3.05 -14.87
CA SER A 165 -21.12 -3.41 -15.66
C SER A 165 -22.39 -3.63 -14.83
N ALA A 166 -22.29 -3.68 -13.50
CA ALA A 166 -23.43 -3.85 -12.59
C ALA A 166 -24.04 -2.51 -12.12
N LEU A 167 -23.51 -1.41 -12.57
CA LEU A 167 -23.99 -0.06 -12.29
C LEU A 167 -24.63 0.54 -13.52
#